data_4f78e2d3c7ada20cca0a9bdcdc543c62
#
_entry.id   4f78e2d3c7ada20cca0a9bdcdc543c62
#
_cell.length_a   1.000
_cell.length_b   1.000
_cell.length_c   1.000
_cell.angle_alpha   90.00
_cell.angle_beta   90.00
_cell.angle_gamma   90.00
#
_symmetry.space_group_name_H-M   'P 1'
#
loop_
_entity.id
_entity.type
_entity.pdbx_description
1 polymer ?
#
loop_
_entity_poly.entity_id
_entity_poly.type
_entity_poly.pdbx_seq_one_letter_code
_entity_poly.pdbx_strand_id
1 'polypeptide(L)'
;MQYRSSHKVQGRSQSVCDMYLTEKIYLHPIAPYRYDTARVSVPTVGDYSTVRFDRNEYSVPVRFLRKSVTVKGYANRVVIICDADTIVTYERLSGQGKTAYKLEHYIGLLERKPRSVFQAKPVRQTIKKEILELGKQLPGGNKDMVRLLRMCVDYGENRVLFAKGRIPAGITPTVDIIRSYLEEPEKITAISFPSEVHITPTNLACYDEKCGVAVR
;
A
#
# COMPACT_ATOMS: atom_id res chain seq x y z
N MET A 1 7.20 -30.98 17.91
CA MET A 1 8.57 -31.32 17.50
C MET A 1 9.25 -32.43 18.32
N GLN A 2 8.73 -32.85 19.46
CA GLN A 2 9.34 -33.86 20.33
C GLN A 2 9.33 -35.33 19.77
N TYR A 3 8.38 -35.65 18.90
CA TYR A 3 8.17 -37.01 18.41
C TYR A 3 9.27 -37.55 17.48
N ARG A 4 10.05 -36.71 16.82
CA ARG A 4 11.14 -37.14 15.91
C ARG A 4 12.52 -37.19 16.54
N SER A 5 12.72 -36.67 17.73
CA SER A 5 14.05 -36.63 18.37
C SER A 5 14.55 -37.98 18.81
N SER A 6 13.65 -38.87 19.26
CA SER A 6 13.97 -40.25 19.68
C SER A 6 13.99 -41.26 18.53
N HIS A 7 13.61 -40.82 17.29
CA HIS A 7 13.60 -41.71 16.14
C HIS A 7 15.01 -42.11 15.72
N LYS A 8 15.18 -43.37 15.34
CA LYS A 8 16.44 -43.90 14.80
C LYS A 8 16.32 -44.04 13.28
N VAL A 9 17.31 -43.55 12.54
CA VAL A 9 17.39 -43.75 11.11
C VAL A 9 17.79 -45.18 10.82
N GLN A 10 17.16 -45.81 9.83
CA GLN A 10 17.45 -47.19 9.44
C GLN A 10 18.94 -47.38 9.15
N GLY A 11 19.57 -48.41 9.78
CA GLY A 11 20.99 -48.65 9.65
C GLY A 11 21.90 -47.87 10.60
N ARG A 12 21.34 -47.04 11.51
CA ARG A 12 22.10 -46.30 12.53
C ARG A 12 21.66 -46.68 13.95
N SER A 13 22.63 -46.84 14.86
CA SER A 13 22.37 -47.16 16.28
C SER A 13 21.94 -45.94 17.10
N GLN A 14 22.35 -44.75 16.70
CA GLN A 14 22.11 -43.49 17.39
C GLN A 14 20.75 -42.90 17.04
N SER A 15 20.12 -42.16 17.98
CA SER A 15 18.93 -41.39 17.70
C SER A 15 19.23 -40.11 16.89
N VAL A 16 18.21 -39.56 16.24
CA VAL A 16 18.33 -38.28 15.52
C VAL A 16 18.82 -37.18 16.45
N CYS A 17 18.39 -37.18 17.73
CA CYS A 17 18.84 -36.23 18.73
C CYS A 17 20.32 -36.34 19.05
N ASP A 18 20.82 -37.57 19.24
CA ASP A 18 22.24 -37.83 19.56
C ASP A 18 23.14 -37.41 18.39
N MET A 19 22.73 -37.73 17.15
CA MET A 19 23.44 -37.31 15.96
C MET A 19 23.45 -35.77 15.82
N TYR A 20 22.33 -35.12 16.10
CA TYR A 20 22.25 -33.66 16.06
C TYR A 20 23.14 -32.99 17.12
N LEU A 21 23.18 -33.54 18.34
CA LEU A 21 24.05 -32.99 19.41
C LEU A 21 25.53 -33.09 19.03
N THR A 22 25.92 -34.17 18.36
CA THR A 22 27.28 -34.33 17.85
C THR A 22 27.59 -33.37 16.71
N GLU A 23 26.63 -33.15 15.80
CA GLU A 23 26.79 -32.27 14.65
C GLU A 23 26.73 -30.77 15.05
N LYS A 24 25.96 -30.45 16.10
CA LYS A 24 25.72 -29.07 16.54
C LYS A 24 27.01 -28.28 16.82
N ILE A 25 28.04 -28.90 17.30
CA ILE A 25 29.33 -28.26 17.59
C ILE A 25 30.06 -27.81 16.31
N TYR A 26 29.74 -28.42 15.17
CA TYR A 26 30.31 -28.06 13.86
C TYR A 26 29.45 -27.11 13.06
N LEU A 27 28.25 -26.81 13.54
CA LEU A 27 27.36 -25.84 12.86
C LEU A 27 27.87 -24.40 13.03
N HIS A 28 27.97 -23.72 11.93
CA HIS A 28 28.27 -22.28 11.97
C HIS A 28 27.09 -21.48 12.53
N PRO A 29 27.34 -20.39 13.26
CA PRO A 29 26.27 -19.49 13.68
C PRO A 29 25.51 -18.94 12.48
N ILE A 30 24.19 -18.78 12.63
CA ILE A 30 23.36 -18.20 11.58
C ILE A 30 23.84 -16.76 11.34
N ALA A 31 24.05 -16.41 10.08
CA ALA A 31 24.44 -15.06 9.70
C ALA A 31 23.43 -14.03 10.27
N PRO A 32 23.90 -12.90 10.82
CA PRO A 32 23.05 -11.90 11.46
C PRO A 32 22.08 -11.20 10.48
N TYR A 33 22.32 -11.33 9.19
CA TYR A 33 21.48 -10.80 8.13
C TYR A 33 20.83 -11.92 7.31
N ARG A 34 19.61 -11.68 6.87
CA ARG A 34 18.91 -12.62 5.99
C ARG A 34 19.49 -12.55 4.59
N TYR A 35 19.72 -13.71 3.99
CA TYR A 35 20.08 -13.80 2.57
C TYR A 35 18.97 -13.18 1.70
N ASP A 36 19.37 -12.32 0.75
CA ASP A 36 18.44 -11.71 -0.21
C ASP A 36 18.16 -12.72 -1.34
N THR A 37 16.96 -13.29 -1.32
CA THR A 37 16.52 -14.31 -2.30
C THR A 37 15.96 -13.66 -3.59
N ALA A 38 16.12 -12.35 -3.77
CA ALA A 38 15.60 -11.64 -4.93
C ALA A 38 16.30 -12.07 -6.23
N ARG A 39 15.52 -12.30 -7.29
CA ARG A 39 16.04 -12.30 -8.65
C ARG A 39 16.30 -10.85 -9.07
N VAL A 40 17.55 -10.54 -9.36
CA VAL A 40 17.96 -9.17 -9.71
C VAL A 40 18.08 -9.05 -11.23
N SER A 41 17.59 -7.93 -11.77
CA SER A 41 17.83 -7.50 -13.17
C SER A 41 18.02 -5.98 -13.22
N VAL A 42 18.70 -5.50 -14.25
CA VAL A 42 18.99 -4.06 -14.42
C VAL A 42 18.47 -3.60 -15.80
N PRO A 43 17.14 -3.48 -15.97
CA PRO A 43 16.56 -2.96 -17.20
C PRO A 43 16.67 -1.43 -17.28
N THR A 44 16.60 -0.91 -18.52
CA THR A 44 16.41 0.51 -18.79
C THR A 44 14.92 0.83 -18.80
N VAL A 45 14.51 1.95 -18.21
CA VAL A 45 13.13 2.45 -18.25
C VAL A 45 12.75 2.84 -19.67
N GLY A 46 11.71 2.20 -20.20
CA GLY A 46 11.21 2.43 -21.55
C GLY A 46 10.48 3.77 -21.72
N ASP A 47 10.18 4.14 -22.98
CA ASP A 47 9.54 5.43 -23.32
C ASP A 47 8.14 5.62 -22.71
N TYR A 48 7.48 4.56 -22.30
CA TYR A 48 6.19 4.59 -21.57
C TYR A 48 6.35 4.65 -20.04
N SER A 49 7.56 4.94 -19.55
CA SER A 49 7.89 4.91 -18.11
C SER A 49 7.54 3.57 -17.46
N THR A 50 7.86 2.49 -18.13
CA THR A 50 7.72 1.12 -17.64
C THR A 50 9.05 0.37 -17.70
N VAL A 51 9.21 -0.59 -16.81
CA VAL A 51 10.32 -1.55 -16.83
C VAL A 51 9.77 -2.95 -16.98
N ARG A 52 10.48 -3.77 -17.76
CA ARG A 52 10.11 -5.17 -17.99
C ARG A 52 10.81 -6.06 -16.98
N PHE A 53 10.02 -6.88 -16.29
CA PHE A 53 10.52 -7.93 -15.43
C PHE A 53 9.62 -9.16 -15.52
N ASP A 54 10.22 -10.33 -15.73
CA ASP A 54 9.51 -11.62 -15.81
C ASP A 54 8.31 -11.62 -16.77
N ARG A 55 8.51 -11.05 -17.98
CA ARG A 55 7.51 -10.90 -19.06
C ARG A 55 6.31 -9.99 -18.69
N ASN A 56 6.37 -9.28 -17.59
CA ASN A 56 5.39 -8.27 -17.18
C ASN A 56 6.05 -6.89 -17.16
N GLU A 57 5.23 -5.85 -17.15
CA GLU A 57 5.69 -4.47 -17.10
C GLU A 57 5.22 -3.79 -15.80
N TYR A 58 6.06 -2.93 -15.26
CA TYR A 58 5.79 -2.20 -14.04
C TYR A 58 6.10 -0.72 -14.25
N SER A 59 5.18 0.17 -13.91
CA SER A 59 5.39 1.58 -14.12
C SER A 59 6.39 2.17 -13.14
N VAL A 60 7.10 3.19 -13.58
CA VAL A 60 8.10 3.94 -12.81
C VAL A 60 7.82 5.43 -13.00
N PRO A 61 8.08 6.31 -12.02
CA PRO A 61 7.90 7.74 -12.21
C PRO A 61 8.63 8.27 -13.45
N VAL A 62 7.98 9.15 -14.20
CA VAL A 62 8.48 9.68 -15.50
C VAL A 62 9.88 10.31 -15.39
N ARG A 63 10.28 10.80 -14.22
CA ARG A 63 11.62 11.36 -13.97
C ARG A 63 12.77 10.35 -14.18
N PHE A 64 12.46 9.05 -14.19
CA PHE A 64 13.45 7.98 -14.41
C PHE A 64 13.46 7.47 -15.86
N LEU A 65 12.75 8.14 -16.75
CA LEU A 65 12.71 7.78 -18.17
C LEU A 65 14.12 7.61 -18.74
N ARG A 66 14.35 6.52 -19.47
CA ARG A 66 15.65 6.17 -20.10
C ARG A 66 16.82 5.96 -19.13
N LYS A 67 16.57 5.93 -17.81
CA LYS A 67 17.59 5.55 -16.83
C LYS A 67 17.59 4.04 -16.61
N SER A 68 18.76 3.49 -16.29
CA SER A 68 18.86 2.11 -15.82
C SER A 68 18.42 2.04 -14.35
N VAL A 69 17.62 1.05 -14.00
CA VAL A 69 17.11 0.81 -12.66
C VAL A 69 17.33 -0.64 -12.26
N THR A 70 17.55 -0.88 -10.99
CA THR A 70 17.67 -2.24 -10.46
C THR A 70 16.28 -2.74 -10.06
N VAL A 71 15.89 -3.89 -10.60
CA VAL A 71 14.64 -4.57 -10.27
C VAL A 71 14.95 -5.82 -9.46
N LYS A 72 14.43 -5.91 -8.26
CA LYS A 72 14.50 -7.05 -7.36
C LYS A 72 13.14 -7.77 -7.32
N GLY A 73 13.07 -8.96 -7.89
CA GLY A 73 11.86 -9.77 -7.88
C GLY A 73 11.90 -10.82 -6.79
N TYR A 74 10.96 -10.74 -5.86
CA TYR A 74 10.70 -11.73 -4.81
C TYR A 74 9.52 -12.63 -5.20
N ALA A 75 9.17 -13.58 -4.36
CA ALA A 75 8.05 -14.48 -4.62
C ALA A 75 6.71 -13.75 -4.81
N ASN A 76 6.43 -12.75 -3.98
CA ASN A 76 5.16 -12.02 -3.95
C ASN A 76 5.25 -10.52 -4.31
N ARG A 77 6.45 -9.97 -4.45
CA ARG A 77 6.65 -8.54 -4.71
C ARG A 77 7.79 -8.28 -5.68
N VAL A 78 7.71 -7.14 -6.36
CA VAL A 78 8.78 -6.58 -7.18
C VAL A 78 9.15 -5.21 -6.64
N VAL A 79 10.43 -5.00 -6.36
CA VAL A 79 10.99 -3.75 -5.84
C VAL A 79 11.86 -3.14 -6.91
N ILE A 80 11.63 -1.87 -7.24
CA ILE A 80 12.41 -1.12 -8.23
C ILE A 80 13.23 -0.07 -7.49
N ILE A 81 14.54 -0.05 -7.77
CA ILE A 81 15.54 0.73 -7.06
C ILE A 81 16.35 1.54 -8.07
N CYS A 82 16.65 2.78 -7.76
CA CYS A 82 17.62 3.60 -8.50
C CYS A 82 18.50 4.34 -7.50
N ASP A 83 19.80 4.38 -7.76
CA ASP A 83 20.79 5.08 -6.93
C ASP A 83 20.71 4.68 -5.42
N ALA A 84 20.52 3.38 -5.15
CA ALA A 84 20.31 2.75 -3.84
C ALA A 84 18.96 3.06 -3.15
N ASP A 85 18.15 3.97 -3.67
CA ASP A 85 16.84 4.30 -3.12
C ASP A 85 15.73 3.45 -3.75
N THR A 86 14.81 2.97 -2.92
CA THR A 86 13.61 2.29 -3.42
C THR A 86 12.66 3.30 -4.03
N ILE A 87 12.47 3.21 -5.36
CA ILE A 87 11.53 4.06 -6.10
C ILE A 87 10.09 3.63 -5.86
N VAL A 88 9.82 2.32 -6.01
CA VAL A 88 8.46 1.77 -5.95
C VAL A 88 8.48 0.27 -5.68
N THR A 89 7.45 -0.17 -4.96
CA THR A 89 7.18 -1.59 -4.73
C THR A 89 5.82 -1.94 -5.31
N TYR A 90 5.75 -3.10 -5.98
CA TYR A 90 4.54 -3.69 -6.54
C TYR A 90 4.31 -5.08 -5.97
N GLU A 91 3.06 -5.51 -5.93
CA GLU A 91 2.75 -6.94 -5.89
C GLU A 91 3.21 -7.59 -7.20
N ARG A 92 3.82 -8.77 -7.11
CA ARG A 92 4.28 -9.47 -8.30
C ARG A 92 3.08 -9.95 -9.11
N LEU A 93 3.03 -9.55 -10.38
CA LEU A 93 1.99 -10.00 -11.29
C LEU A 93 2.16 -11.49 -11.60
N SER A 94 1.08 -12.24 -11.45
CA SER A 94 1.00 -13.65 -11.87
C SER A 94 0.64 -13.73 -13.36
N GLY A 95 1.30 -14.66 -14.10
CA GLY A 95 1.14 -14.80 -15.54
C GLY A 95 2.07 -13.87 -16.32
N GLN A 96 1.77 -13.63 -17.60
CA GLN A 96 2.62 -12.93 -18.56
C GLN A 96 1.85 -11.85 -19.31
N GLY A 97 2.56 -10.84 -19.84
CA GLY A 97 1.99 -9.80 -20.69
C GLY A 97 1.13 -8.78 -19.97
N LYS A 98 1.17 -8.75 -18.64
CA LYS A 98 0.41 -7.78 -17.83
C LYS A 98 1.26 -6.55 -17.53
N THR A 99 0.58 -5.41 -17.33
CA THR A 99 1.23 -4.17 -16.92
C THR A 99 0.59 -3.66 -15.63
N ALA A 100 1.41 -3.40 -14.61
CA ALA A 100 0.99 -2.72 -13.38
C ALA A 100 1.29 -1.23 -13.50
N TYR A 101 0.26 -0.40 -13.48
CA TYR A 101 0.38 1.04 -13.47
C TYR A 101 0.09 1.62 -12.09
N LYS A 102 0.80 2.70 -11.73
CA LYS A 102 0.42 3.61 -10.65
C LYS A 102 0.14 4.98 -11.26
N LEU A 103 -1.05 5.50 -11.05
CA LEU A 103 -1.51 6.75 -11.66
C LEU A 103 -0.61 7.94 -11.27
N GLU A 104 -0.14 7.95 -10.01
CA GLU A 104 0.77 8.97 -9.48
C GLU A 104 2.03 9.19 -10.33
N HIS A 105 2.50 8.16 -11.04
CA HIS A 105 3.67 8.27 -11.91
C HIS A 105 3.44 9.14 -13.14
N TYR A 106 2.17 9.26 -13.58
CA TYR A 106 1.78 9.91 -14.83
C TYR A 106 1.06 11.24 -14.65
N ILE A 107 0.64 11.59 -13.44
CA ILE A 107 -0.15 12.82 -13.18
C ILE A 107 0.55 14.05 -13.74
N GLY A 108 1.83 14.27 -13.46
CA GLY A 108 2.56 15.42 -13.97
C GLY A 108 2.68 15.47 -15.51
N LEU A 109 2.63 14.31 -16.18
CA LEU A 109 2.58 14.25 -17.64
C LEU A 109 1.20 14.63 -18.17
N LEU A 110 0.13 14.14 -17.51
CA LEU A 110 -1.26 14.44 -17.86
C LEU A 110 -1.59 15.92 -17.63
N GLU A 111 -1.04 16.55 -16.59
CA GLU A 111 -1.15 18.00 -16.36
C GLU A 111 -0.58 18.81 -17.50
N ARG A 112 0.55 18.38 -18.09
CA ARG A 112 1.15 19.03 -19.26
C ARG A 112 0.39 18.75 -20.56
N LYS A 113 -0.26 17.58 -20.68
CA LYS A 113 -0.97 17.13 -21.87
C LYS A 113 -2.39 16.65 -21.56
N PRO A 114 -3.32 17.50 -21.08
CA PRO A 114 -4.65 17.08 -20.64
C PRO A 114 -5.48 16.39 -21.74
N ARG A 115 -5.26 16.72 -23.02
CA ARG A 115 -6.00 16.13 -24.14
C ARG A 115 -5.91 14.62 -24.24
N SER A 116 -4.85 14.02 -23.68
CA SER A 116 -4.63 12.57 -23.75
C SER A 116 -5.25 11.80 -22.57
N VAL A 117 -5.86 12.47 -21.60
CA VAL A 117 -6.25 11.87 -20.31
C VAL A 117 -7.17 10.66 -20.45
N PHE A 118 -8.21 10.76 -21.30
CA PHE A 118 -9.17 9.67 -21.49
C PHE A 118 -8.62 8.51 -22.35
N GLN A 119 -7.56 8.74 -23.12
CA GLN A 119 -6.93 7.73 -23.96
C GLN A 119 -5.70 7.08 -23.30
N ALA A 120 -5.21 7.65 -22.22
CA ALA A 120 -4.03 7.15 -21.55
C ALA A 120 -4.28 5.76 -20.92
N LYS A 121 -3.48 4.75 -21.31
CA LYS A 121 -3.57 3.40 -20.78
C LYS A 121 -3.52 3.35 -19.24
N PRO A 122 -2.61 4.09 -18.56
CA PRO A 122 -2.59 4.13 -17.09
C PRO A 122 -3.94 4.53 -16.50
N VAL A 123 -4.59 5.56 -17.02
CA VAL A 123 -5.89 6.05 -16.54
C VAL A 123 -6.97 4.98 -16.75
N ARG A 124 -7.05 4.41 -17.95
CA ARG A 124 -8.08 3.42 -18.29
C ARG A 124 -7.97 2.10 -17.53
N GLN A 125 -6.76 1.73 -17.11
CA GLN A 125 -6.51 0.47 -16.41
C GLN A 125 -6.52 0.58 -14.89
N THR A 126 -6.22 1.77 -14.32
CA THR A 126 -6.15 1.94 -12.87
C THR A 126 -7.40 2.57 -12.27
N ILE A 127 -8.13 3.39 -13.04
CA ILE A 127 -9.23 4.19 -12.51
C ILE A 127 -10.57 3.47 -12.70
N LYS A 128 -11.42 3.54 -11.70
CA LYS A 128 -12.80 3.01 -11.75
C LYS A 128 -13.62 3.70 -12.83
N LYS A 129 -14.53 2.94 -13.44
CA LYS A 129 -15.41 3.45 -14.52
C LYS A 129 -16.24 4.65 -14.06
N GLU A 130 -16.71 4.64 -12.81
CA GLU A 130 -17.52 5.70 -12.22
C GLU A 130 -16.77 7.05 -12.17
N ILE A 131 -15.46 7.02 -11.90
CA ILE A 131 -14.61 8.23 -11.94
C ILE A 131 -14.42 8.71 -13.37
N LEU A 132 -14.25 7.80 -14.33
CA LEU A 132 -14.14 8.17 -15.75
C LEU A 132 -15.43 8.81 -16.28
N GLU A 133 -16.60 8.29 -15.88
CA GLU A 133 -17.90 8.86 -16.22
C GLU A 133 -18.11 10.21 -15.56
N LEU A 134 -17.77 10.34 -14.27
CA LEU A 134 -17.78 11.63 -13.59
C LEU A 134 -16.91 12.66 -14.31
N GLY A 135 -15.69 12.29 -14.69
CA GLY A 135 -14.76 13.16 -15.40
C GLY A 135 -15.29 13.66 -16.76
N LYS A 136 -16.13 12.87 -17.45
CA LYS A 136 -16.78 13.27 -18.70
C LYS A 136 -17.91 14.28 -18.47
N GLN A 137 -18.53 14.29 -17.28
CA GLN A 137 -19.60 15.20 -16.91
C GLN A 137 -19.11 16.58 -16.42
N LEU A 138 -17.80 16.68 -16.10
CA LEU A 138 -17.22 17.92 -15.60
C LEU A 138 -17.16 18.99 -16.70
N PRO A 139 -17.53 20.24 -16.39
CA PRO A 139 -17.65 21.32 -17.38
C PRO A 139 -16.30 21.74 -17.99
N GLY A 140 -15.19 21.64 -17.26
CA GLY A 140 -13.86 21.97 -17.75
C GLY A 140 -13.20 20.85 -18.57
N GLY A 141 -13.91 19.74 -18.84
CA GLY A 141 -13.49 18.66 -19.72
C GLY A 141 -12.16 18.00 -19.30
N ASN A 142 -11.22 17.92 -20.25
CA ASN A 142 -9.95 17.21 -20.02
C ASN A 142 -9.12 17.79 -18.86
N LYS A 143 -9.16 19.12 -18.64
CA LYS A 143 -8.42 19.78 -17.56
C LYS A 143 -9.01 19.40 -16.19
N ASP A 144 -10.33 19.41 -16.09
CA ASP A 144 -11.03 19.03 -14.86
C ASP A 144 -10.88 17.54 -14.59
N MET A 145 -10.87 16.71 -15.63
CA MET A 145 -10.56 15.28 -15.46
C MET A 145 -9.15 15.08 -14.84
N VAL A 146 -8.14 15.82 -15.28
CA VAL A 146 -6.79 15.72 -14.69
C VAL A 146 -6.80 16.18 -13.23
N ARG A 147 -7.51 17.26 -12.90
CA ARG A 147 -7.68 17.72 -11.51
C ARG A 147 -8.39 16.68 -10.64
N LEU A 148 -9.43 16.03 -11.19
CA LEU A 148 -10.15 14.94 -10.53
C LEU A 148 -9.22 13.76 -10.27
N LEU A 149 -8.39 13.36 -11.25
CA LEU A 149 -7.39 12.30 -11.08
C LEU A 149 -6.35 12.64 -10.01
N ARG A 150 -5.96 13.91 -9.92
CA ARG A 150 -5.06 14.37 -8.85
C ARG A 150 -5.71 14.17 -7.47
N MET A 151 -6.98 14.56 -7.33
CA MET A 151 -7.72 14.28 -6.08
C MET A 151 -7.86 12.79 -5.79
N CYS A 152 -8.02 11.94 -6.81
CA CYS A 152 -8.03 10.48 -6.62
C CYS A 152 -6.69 9.95 -6.08
N VAL A 153 -5.56 10.55 -6.48
CA VAL A 153 -4.23 10.20 -5.95
C VAL A 153 -4.07 10.69 -4.51
N ASP A 154 -4.51 11.93 -4.21
CA ASP A 154 -4.29 12.57 -2.91
C ASP A 154 -5.26 12.03 -1.83
N TYR A 155 -6.52 11.79 -2.16
CA TYR A 155 -7.59 11.41 -1.21
C TYR A 155 -8.10 9.98 -1.39
N GLY A 156 -7.79 9.33 -2.52
CA GLY A 156 -8.32 8.02 -2.89
C GLY A 156 -9.66 8.08 -3.63
N GLU A 157 -9.87 7.13 -4.54
CA GLU A 157 -11.05 7.07 -5.41
C GLU A 157 -12.37 6.95 -4.64
N ASN A 158 -12.39 6.16 -3.56
CA ASN A 158 -13.60 5.93 -2.77
C ASN A 158 -14.09 7.21 -2.10
N ARG A 159 -13.18 8.04 -1.57
CA ARG A 159 -13.53 9.33 -0.96
C ARG A 159 -14.05 10.31 -2.01
N VAL A 160 -13.46 10.34 -3.19
CA VAL A 160 -13.94 11.18 -4.31
C VAL A 160 -15.33 10.77 -4.73
N LEU A 161 -15.64 9.47 -4.86
CA LEU A 161 -16.99 8.99 -5.17
C LEU A 161 -17.99 9.28 -4.06
N PHE A 162 -17.56 9.16 -2.81
CA PHE A 162 -18.39 9.54 -1.66
C PHE A 162 -18.72 11.04 -1.67
N ALA A 163 -17.72 11.91 -1.91
CA ALA A 163 -17.93 13.35 -2.03
C ALA A 163 -18.91 13.70 -3.18
N LYS A 164 -18.76 13.02 -4.34
CA LYS A 164 -19.74 13.14 -5.43
C LYS A 164 -21.15 12.79 -4.98
N GLY A 165 -21.32 11.70 -4.23
CA GLY A 165 -22.63 11.24 -3.74
C GLY A 165 -23.33 12.23 -2.79
N ARG A 166 -22.59 13.15 -2.16
CA ARG A 166 -23.14 14.21 -1.28
C ARG A 166 -23.66 15.43 -2.05
N ILE A 167 -23.34 15.55 -3.34
CA ILE A 167 -23.80 16.68 -4.17
C ILE A 167 -25.30 16.49 -4.42
N PRO A 168 -26.15 17.49 -4.10
CA PRO A 168 -27.59 17.39 -4.31
C PRO A 168 -27.97 17.16 -5.77
N ALA A 169 -29.06 16.40 -5.98
CA ALA A 169 -29.60 16.18 -7.31
C ALA A 169 -29.99 17.53 -7.96
N GLY A 170 -29.59 17.72 -9.23
CA GLY A 170 -29.80 18.97 -9.96
C GLY A 170 -28.62 19.95 -9.97
N ILE A 171 -27.59 19.71 -9.16
CA ILE A 171 -26.35 20.49 -9.22
C ILE A 171 -25.33 19.79 -10.11
N THR A 172 -24.84 20.49 -11.13
CA THR A 172 -23.74 19.95 -11.96
C THR A 172 -22.49 19.82 -11.13
N PRO A 173 -21.88 18.62 -11.04
CA PRO A 173 -20.65 18.44 -10.28
C PRO A 173 -19.52 19.24 -10.91
N THR A 174 -18.78 19.98 -10.10
CA THR A 174 -17.54 20.66 -10.49
C THR A 174 -16.40 20.17 -9.62
N VAL A 175 -15.17 20.33 -10.10
CA VAL A 175 -13.96 19.94 -9.34
C VAL A 175 -13.91 20.66 -8.00
N ASP A 176 -14.29 21.92 -7.95
CA ASP A 176 -14.23 22.75 -6.74
C ASP A 176 -15.29 22.33 -5.71
N ILE A 177 -16.51 21.98 -6.16
CA ILE A 177 -17.55 21.41 -5.28
C ILE A 177 -17.08 20.06 -4.69
N ILE A 178 -16.52 19.16 -5.52
CA ILE A 178 -16.01 17.88 -5.04
C ILE A 178 -14.90 18.10 -4.02
N ARG A 179 -14.00 19.06 -4.27
CA ARG A 179 -12.92 19.41 -3.37
C ARG A 179 -13.44 19.91 -2.03
N SER A 180 -14.43 20.82 -2.02
CA SER A 180 -14.99 21.33 -0.77
C SER A 180 -15.55 20.23 0.11
N TYR A 181 -16.22 19.23 -0.46
CA TYR A 181 -16.71 18.07 0.29
C TYR A 181 -15.58 17.11 0.75
N LEU A 182 -14.43 17.08 0.06
CA LEU A 182 -13.27 16.29 0.48
C LEU A 182 -12.50 16.97 1.62
N GLU A 183 -12.46 18.30 1.62
CA GLU A 183 -11.76 19.14 2.60
C GLU A 183 -12.63 19.45 3.83
N GLU A 184 -13.95 19.25 3.74
CA GLU A 184 -14.81 19.32 4.94
C GLU A 184 -14.29 18.31 5.99
N PRO A 185 -13.96 18.78 7.22
CA PRO A 185 -13.66 17.87 8.30
C PRO A 185 -14.85 16.91 8.43
N GLU A 186 -14.59 15.62 8.45
CA GLU A 186 -15.62 14.64 8.83
C GLU A 186 -16.21 15.17 10.14
N LYS A 187 -17.49 15.59 10.11
CA LYS A 187 -18.23 15.82 11.34
C LYS A 187 -18.16 14.47 12.04
N ILE A 188 -17.24 14.36 12.99
CA ILE A 188 -17.24 13.26 13.94
C ILE A 188 -18.66 13.34 14.49
N THR A 189 -19.53 12.46 14.04
CA THR A 189 -20.85 12.27 14.65
C THR A 189 -20.51 12.05 16.09
N ALA A 190 -20.77 13.07 16.92
CA ALA A 190 -20.49 12.99 18.33
C ALA A 190 -21.11 11.66 18.76
N ILE A 191 -20.27 10.72 19.18
CA ILE A 191 -20.75 9.49 19.77
C ILE A 191 -21.62 10.00 20.89
N SER A 192 -22.96 9.90 20.74
CA SER A 192 -23.87 10.22 21.81
C SER A 192 -23.56 9.21 22.91
N PHE A 193 -22.73 9.62 23.85
CA PHE A 193 -22.58 8.86 25.06
C PHE A 193 -23.98 8.75 25.66
N PRO A 194 -24.43 7.54 26.05
CA PRO A 194 -25.68 7.42 26.76
C PRO A 194 -25.63 8.38 27.95
N SER A 195 -26.61 9.26 28.05
CA SER A 195 -26.70 10.33 29.04
C SER A 195 -26.77 9.84 30.51
N GLU A 196 -26.69 8.55 30.72
CA GLU A 196 -26.64 7.90 32.02
C GLU A 196 -25.42 6.97 32.14
N VAL A 197 -24.22 7.55 32.14
CA VAL A 197 -23.10 6.85 32.78
C VAL A 197 -23.18 7.16 34.28
N HIS A 198 -23.83 6.29 35.04
CA HIS A 198 -23.76 6.28 36.48
C HIS A 198 -22.31 5.95 36.87
N ILE A 199 -21.50 6.97 37.03
CA ILE A 199 -20.17 6.84 37.62
C ILE A 199 -20.39 6.68 39.12
N THR A 200 -20.34 5.43 39.58
CA THR A 200 -20.31 5.18 41.04
C THR A 200 -18.99 5.77 41.56
N PRO A 201 -19.01 6.80 42.40
CA PRO A 201 -17.76 7.37 42.91
C PRO A 201 -16.98 6.28 43.64
N THR A 202 -15.72 6.11 43.24
CA THR A 202 -14.84 5.13 43.90
C THR A 202 -14.70 5.53 45.35
N ASN A 203 -15.08 4.64 46.28
CA ASN A 203 -14.91 4.86 47.72
C ASN A 203 -13.41 4.87 48.05
N LEU A 204 -12.85 6.06 48.18
CA LEU A 204 -11.42 6.26 48.47
C LEU A 204 -11.04 5.77 49.88
N ALA A 205 -11.99 5.63 50.78
CA ALA A 205 -11.74 5.13 52.15
C ALA A 205 -11.10 3.72 52.19
N CYS A 206 -11.38 2.90 51.17
CA CYS A 206 -10.76 1.58 51.09
C CYS A 206 -9.26 1.61 50.71
N TYR A 207 -8.77 2.75 50.18
CA TYR A 207 -7.33 2.95 49.92
C TYR A 207 -6.62 3.44 51.19
N ASP A 208 -7.30 4.29 52.01
CA ASP A 208 -6.74 4.78 53.26
C ASP A 208 -6.54 3.64 54.26
N GLU A 209 -7.48 2.69 54.33
CA GLU A 209 -7.33 1.48 55.14
C GLU A 209 -6.17 0.58 54.71
N LYS A 210 -5.95 0.45 53.38
CA LYS A 210 -4.85 -0.36 52.82
C LYS A 210 -3.49 0.33 52.94
N CYS A 211 -3.45 1.66 52.96
CA CYS A 211 -2.22 2.43 53.06
C CYS A 211 -1.83 2.80 54.49
N GLY A 212 -2.61 2.40 55.50
CA GLY A 212 -2.27 2.61 56.91
C GLY A 212 -2.26 4.07 57.35
N VAL A 213 -2.98 4.95 56.63
CA VAL A 213 -3.12 6.35 57.03
C VAL A 213 -4.21 6.44 58.07
N ALA A 214 -3.81 6.52 59.35
CA ALA A 214 -4.75 6.78 60.44
C ALA A 214 -5.33 8.19 60.27
N VAL A 215 -6.63 8.26 59.96
CA VAL A 215 -7.37 9.52 59.99
C VAL A 215 -7.46 9.96 61.46
N ARG A 216 -6.84 11.10 61.77
CA ARG A 216 -7.00 11.81 63.00
C ARG A 216 -8.24 12.71 62.96
#